data_6d4eb9d2b9199b4f2b7ff4f0cf8b9abb
#
_entry.id   6d4eb9d2b9199b4f2b7ff4f0cf8b9abb
#
_cell.length_a   1.000
_cell.length_b   1.000
_cell.length_c   1.000
_cell.angle_alpha   90.00
_cell.angle_beta   90.00
_cell.angle_gamma   90.00
#
_symmetry.space_group_name_H-M   'P 1'
#
loop_
_entity.id
_entity.type
_entity.pdbx_description
1 polymer ?
#
loop_
_entity_poly.entity_id
_entity_poly.type
_entity_poly.pdbx_seq_one_letter_code
_entity_poly.pdbx_strand_id
1 'polypeptide(L)'
;MELLRIKHHDFVMTIECTKFDAIWDKAKRNVGEDKLSSTYSWSDGVELVERYLNDQSTSKVILKDSSAPAIFFDNADYPIWVEFEEKNDAKIVDAHFGSILQNDNDRFSFRHGMLAGFLNFGNEIGRSEICFDYIVKRKKSDGVSSELIKRKFSFSFEVLSTKLDYHSHWKKIVEDIEQEYRMLSLDFLKRTYHSFAPDKQGETPEIIWWSIFACEQKKFLEACRHIIDRPRHRLHGRETYLRADKLRRIPMSLENEIAEHRKEPAHLYRITEKIESNDTQENRFLKFALSQITSKYELLKTRIEQV
;
A
#
# COMPACT_ATOMS: atom_id res chain seq x y z
N MET A 1 -11.62 -23.25 21.37
CA MET A 1 -10.54 -23.08 22.35
C MET A 1 -10.10 -21.64 22.34
N GLU A 2 -10.09 -21.01 23.51
CA GLU A 2 -9.59 -19.64 23.66
C GLU A 2 -8.07 -19.65 23.47
N LEU A 3 -7.55 -18.74 22.62
CA LEU A 3 -6.12 -18.64 22.32
C LEU A 3 -5.50 -17.39 22.91
N LEU A 4 -6.23 -16.28 22.85
CA LEU A 4 -5.74 -14.99 23.26
C LEU A 4 -6.85 -14.21 23.95
N ARG A 5 -6.52 -13.60 25.09
CA ARG A 5 -7.37 -12.64 25.79
C ARG A 5 -6.60 -11.36 26.01
N ILE A 6 -7.18 -10.25 25.58
CA ILE A 6 -6.64 -8.91 25.78
C ILE A 6 -7.57 -8.14 26.69
N LYS A 7 -7.06 -7.75 27.85
CA LYS A 7 -7.78 -6.86 28.78
C LYS A 7 -7.35 -5.44 28.55
N HIS A 8 -8.28 -4.64 28.12
CA HIS A 8 -8.14 -3.20 27.94
C HIS A 8 -9.03 -2.48 28.94
N HIS A 9 -8.71 -1.26 29.30
CA HIS A 9 -9.50 -0.48 30.28
C HIS A 9 -10.97 -0.26 29.89
N ASP A 10 -11.35 -0.40 28.61
CA ASP A 10 -12.72 -0.21 28.11
C ASP A 10 -13.39 -1.52 27.65
N PHE A 11 -12.63 -2.59 27.42
CA PHE A 11 -13.16 -3.84 26.89
C PHE A 11 -12.25 -5.04 27.18
N VAL A 12 -12.80 -6.24 26.97
CA VAL A 12 -12.07 -7.50 26.91
C VAL A 12 -12.22 -8.06 25.50
N MET A 13 -11.11 -8.31 24.81
CA MET A 13 -11.11 -8.97 23.52
C MET A 13 -10.64 -10.41 23.67
N THR A 14 -11.42 -11.34 23.13
CA THR A 14 -11.12 -12.77 23.15
C THR A 14 -11.04 -13.29 21.71
N ILE A 15 -10.00 -14.06 21.41
CA ILE A 15 -9.80 -14.72 20.11
C ILE A 15 -9.72 -16.22 20.34
N GLU A 16 -10.49 -16.95 19.54
CA GLU A 16 -10.55 -18.42 19.60
C GLU A 16 -10.13 -19.06 18.28
N CYS A 17 -9.84 -20.37 18.35
CA CYS A 17 -9.73 -21.23 17.18
C CYS A 17 -10.16 -22.66 17.57
N THR A 18 -11.01 -23.26 16.76
CA THR A 18 -11.54 -24.63 17.06
C THR A 18 -10.56 -25.74 16.73
N LYS A 19 -9.64 -25.51 15.77
CA LYS A 19 -8.71 -26.53 15.24
C LYS A 19 -7.24 -26.18 15.49
N PHE A 20 -6.97 -25.36 16.51
CA PHE A 20 -5.64 -24.81 16.72
C PHE A 20 -4.57 -25.89 16.93
N ASP A 21 -4.83 -26.93 17.73
CA ASP A 21 -3.86 -28.00 18.00
C ASP A 21 -3.43 -28.73 16.73
N ALA A 22 -4.40 -29.05 15.86
CA ALA A 22 -4.10 -29.67 14.56
C ALA A 22 -3.29 -28.77 13.63
N ILE A 23 -3.56 -27.47 13.66
CA ILE A 23 -2.84 -26.47 12.88
C ILE A 23 -1.41 -26.32 13.41
N TRP A 24 -1.28 -26.20 14.72
CA TRP A 24 0.01 -26.12 15.43
C TRP A 24 0.89 -27.34 15.18
N ASP A 25 0.35 -28.55 15.33
CA ASP A 25 1.07 -29.80 15.08
C ASP A 25 1.52 -29.93 13.62
N LYS A 26 0.70 -29.45 12.69
CA LYS A 26 1.06 -29.41 11.28
C LYS A 26 2.20 -28.43 11.02
N ALA A 27 2.10 -27.21 11.55
CA ALA A 27 3.13 -26.20 11.43
C ALA A 27 4.45 -26.68 12.09
N LYS A 28 4.38 -27.26 13.29
CA LYS A 28 5.54 -27.81 14.00
C LYS A 28 6.25 -28.89 13.20
N ARG A 29 5.53 -29.78 12.52
CA ARG A 29 6.12 -30.82 11.66
C ARG A 29 6.78 -30.27 10.42
N ASN A 30 6.22 -29.22 9.82
CA ASN A 30 6.70 -28.71 8.52
C ASN A 30 7.78 -27.63 8.66
N VAL A 31 7.71 -26.81 9.70
CA VAL A 31 8.56 -25.62 9.88
C VAL A 31 9.57 -25.77 11.02
N GLY A 32 9.18 -26.48 12.08
CA GLY A 32 9.97 -26.60 13.32
C GLY A 32 9.43 -25.68 14.42
N GLU A 33 9.41 -26.17 15.66
CA GLU A 33 8.84 -25.45 16.81
C GLU A 33 9.59 -24.16 17.16
N ASP A 34 10.91 -24.18 17.00
CA ASP A 34 11.82 -23.07 17.24
C ASP A 34 11.56 -21.84 16.36
N LYS A 35 10.93 -22.06 15.21
CA LYS A 35 10.61 -21.02 14.21
C LYS A 35 9.16 -20.52 14.29
N LEU A 36 8.32 -21.15 15.11
CA LEU A 36 6.93 -20.77 15.29
C LEU A 36 6.78 -19.68 16.36
N SER A 37 7.41 -18.55 16.16
CA SER A 37 7.32 -17.38 17.03
C SER A 37 6.82 -16.16 16.26
N SER A 38 6.10 -15.28 16.96
CA SER A 38 5.56 -14.03 16.42
C SER A 38 5.81 -12.89 17.40
N THR A 39 5.95 -11.68 16.90
CA THR A 39 6.06 -10.46 17.71
C THR A 39 4.69 -9.80 17.80
N TYR A 40 4.27 -9.43 19.01
CA TYR A 40 2.97 -8.83 19.28
C TYR A 40 3.13 -7.39 19.74
N SER A 41 2.36 -6.49 19.15
CA SER A 41 2.34 -5.08 19.51
C SER A 41 0.90 -4.57 19.57
N TRP A 42 0.62 -3.57 20.40
CA TRP A 42 -0.72 -3.02 20.57
C TRP A 42 -0.69 -1.55 20.96
N SER A 43 -1.83 -0.87 20.71
CA SER A 43 -2.04 0.51 21.15
C SER A 43 -2.11 0.65 22.67
N ASP A 44 -2.06 1.87 23.17
CA ASP A 44 -2.12 2.16 24.58
C ASP A 44 -3.48 1.79 25.21
N GLY A 45 -3.51 1.62 26.53
CA GLY A 45 -4.71 1.27 27.29
C GLY A 45 -4.90 -0.22 27.55
N VAL A 46 -4.01 -1.09 27.07
CA VAL A 46 -4.01 -2.52 27.37
C VAL A 46 -3.33 -2.77 28.71
N GLU A 47 -4.05 -3.45 29.59
CA GLU A 47 -3.58 -3.81 30.93
C GLU A 47 -2.87 -5.15 30.94
N LEU A 48 -3.40 -6.12 30.18
CA LEU A 48 -2.91 -7.49 30.19
C LEU A 48 -3.21 -8.17 28.86
N VAL A 49 -2.24 -8.94 28.37
CA VAL A 49 -2.40 -9.84 27.21
C VAL A 49 -2.03 -11.25 27.67
N GLU A 50 -3.00 -12.14 27.66
CA GLU A 50 -2.85 -13.53 28.05
C GLU A 50 -3.01 -14.46 26.86
N ARG A 51 -2.08 -15.40 26.70
CA ARG A 51 -2.18 -16.48 25.77
C ARG A 51 -2.52 -17.76 26.49
N TYR A 52 -3.47 -18.51 25.99
CA TYR A 52 -3.84 -19.84 26.48
C TYR A 52 -3.13 -20.93 25.66
N LEU A 53 -2.54 -21.91 26.33
CA LEU A 53 -1.90 -23.07 25.71
C LEU A 53 -2.79 -24.28 25.99
N ASN A 54 -2.99 -25.12 25.01
CA ASN A 54 -3.66 -26.45 24.94
C ASN A 54 -4.62 -26.87 26.07
N ASP A 55 -4.48 -26.28 27.24
CA ASP A 55 -5.36 -26.46 28.39
C ASP A 55 -5.71 -25.06 28.91
N GLN A 56 -6.99 -24.72 28.93
CA GLN A 56 -7.50 -23.39 29.37
C GLN A 56 -7.07 -23.00 30.79
N SER A 57 -6.44 -23.95 31.53
CA SER A 57 -5.95 -23.72 32.88
C SER A 57 -4.58 -23.01 32.95
N THR A 58 -3.84 -22.95 31.85
CA THR A 58 -2.48 -22.38 31.85
C THR A 58 -2.39 -21.20 30.88
N SER A 59 -2.44 -20.00 31.42
CA SER A 59 -2.19 -18.77 30.63
C SER A 59 -0.74 -18.32 30.80
N LYS A 60 -0.18 -17.74 29.69
CA LYS A 60 1.08 -17.02 29.73
C LYS A 60 0.86 -15.58 29.32
N VAL A 61 1.41 -14.66 30.10
CA VAL A 61 1.40 -13.23 29.77
C VAL A 61 2.34 -12.97 28.60
N ILE A 62 1.87 -12.27 27.60
CA ILE A 62 2.67 -11.77 26.49
C ILE A 62 3.08 -10.34 26.83
N LEU A 63 4.36 -10.01 26.62
CA LEU A 63 4.86 -8.66 26.77
C LEU A 63 4.80 -7.93 25.42
N LYS A 64 4.53 -6.63 25.44
CA LYS A 64 4.51 -5.79 24.25
C LYS A 64 5.88 -5.82 23.54
N ASP A 65 5.88 -5.89 22.24
CA ASP A 65 7.07 -5.92 21.37
C ASP A 65 8.05 -7.07 21.69
N SER A 66 7.54 -8.14 22.30
CA SER A 66 8.32 -9.33 22.58
C SER A 66 7.94 -10.50 21.68
N SER A 67 8.90 -11.41 21.47
CA SER A 67 8.65 -12.64 20.74
C SER A 67 7.93 -13.65 21.66
N ALA A 68 6.84 -14.19 21.16
CA ALA A 68 6.08 -15.25 21.82
C ALA A 68 5.66 -16.29 20.78
N PRO A 69 5.29 -17.53 21.20
CA PRO A 69 4.85 -18.54 20.25
C PRO A 69 3.66 -18.05 19.42
N ALA A 70 3.68 -18.36 18.13
CA ALA A 70 2.67 -17.89 17.17
C ALA A 70 1.26 -18.39 17.53
N ILE A 71 0.27 -17.57 17.23
CA ILE A 71 -1.16 -17.86 17.42
C ILE A 71 -1.86 -17.92 16.07
N PHE A 72 -1.43 -17.05 15.12
CA PHE A 72 -2.11 -16.85 13.85
C PHE A 72 -1.40 -17.59 12.72
N PHE A 73 -2.19 -18.38 11.98
CA PHE A 73 -1.72 -19.18 10.85
C PHE A 73 -2.60 -18.96 9.63
N ASP A 74 -2.02 -19.22 8.45
CA ASP A 74 -2.73 -19.24 7.18
C ASP A 74 -3.91 -20.24 7.18
N ASN A 75 -4.95 -19.93 6.42
CA ASN A 75 -6.13 -20.79 6.22
C ASN A 75 -6.82 -21.28 7.53
N ALA A 76 -6.74 -20.51 8.59
CA ALA A 76 -7.41 -20.80 9.85
C ALA A 76 -8.49 -19.75 10.14
N ASP A 77 -9.58 -20.21 10.78
CA ASP A 77 -10.67 -19.36 11.21
C ASP A 77 -10.50 -18.99 12.69
N TYR A 78 -10.58 -17.69 12.96
CA TYR A 78 -10.44 -17.11 14.29
C TYR A 78 -11.71 -16.32 14.62
N PRO A 79 -12.68 -16.93 15.33
CA PRO A 79 -13.74 -16.19 15.99
C PRO A 79 -13.15 -15.16 16.95
N ILE A 80 -13.67 -13.94 16.90
CA ILE A 80 -13.26 -12.83 17.75
C ILE A 80 -14.46 -12.21 18.43
N TRP A 81 -14.32 -11.91 19.71
CA TRP A 81 -15.31 -11.19 20.50
C TRP A 81 -14.63 -10.06 21.25
N VAL A 82 -15.25 -8.90 21.21
CA VAL A 82 -14.86 -7.72 21.98
C VAL A 82 -16.05 -7.35 22.87
N GLU A 83 -15.93 -7.60 24.15
CA GLU A 83 -16.94 -7.28 25.14
C GLU A 83 -16.58 -5.95 25.79
N PHE A 84 -17.42 -4.95 25.61
CA PHE A 84 -17.19 -3.63 26.17
C PHE A 84 -17.74 -3.54 27.60
N GLU A 85 -16.92 -3.03 28.50
CA GLU A 85 -17.34 -2.81 29.89
C GLU A 85 -18.15 -1.52 30.02
N GLU A 86 -19.41 -1.63 30.45
CA GLU A 86 -20.23 -0.48 30.81
C GLU A 86 -19.79 0.06 32.17
N LYS A 87 -19.26 1.30 32.17
CA LYS A 87 -18.96 2.03 33.41
C LYS A 87 -20.11 2.99 33.70
N ASN A 88 -20.34 3.30 34.99
CA ASN A 88 -21.47 4.15 35.44
C ASN A 88 -21.61 5.46 34.67
N ASP A 89 -20.50 6.03 34.17
CA ASP A 89 -20.46 7.31 33.48
C ASP A 89 -20.14 7.21 31.96
N ALA A 90 -19.91 5.99 31.44
CA ALA A 90 -19.50 5.79 30.05
C ALA A 90 -20.19 4.56 29.46
N LYS A 91 -20.90 4.77 28.35
CA LYS A 91 -21.55 3.70 27.57
C LYS A 91 -21.04 3.68 26.15
N ILE A 92 -20.79 2.47 25.63
CA ILE A 92 -20.43 2.31 24.22
C ILE A 92 -21.69 2.35 23.37
N VAL A 93 -21.66 3.23 22.39
CA VAL A 93 -22.81 3.48 21.50
C VAL A 93 -22.67 2.68 20.21
N ASP A 94 -21.46 2.61 19.68
CA ASP A 94 -21.15 1.96 18.41
C ASP A 94 -19.71 1.46 18.39
N ALA A 95 -19.47 0.36 17.67
CA ALA A 95 -18.14 -0.16 17.40
C ALA A 95 -18.13 -0.89 16.07
N HIS A 96 -17.06 -0.68 15.30
CA HIS A 96 -16.89 -1.34 14.00
C HIS A 96 -15.42 -1.64 13.74
N PHE A 97 -15.15 -2.77 13.12
CA PHE A 97 -13.81 -3.07 12.63
C PHE A 97 -13.45 -2.13 11.48
N GLY A 98 -12.21 -1.62 11.51
CA GLY A 98 -11.64 -0.90 10.39
C GLY A 98 -11.65 -1.79 9.16
N SER A 99 -12.22 -1.30 8.06
CA SER A 99 -12.43 -2.07 6.84
C SER A 99 -11.10 -2.38 6.15
N ILE A 100 -10.75 -3.66 6.06
CA ILE A 100 -9.66 -4.14 5.21
C ILE A 100 -10.15 -4.69 3.91
N LEU A 101 -11.29 -5.31 3.97
CA LEU A 101 -11.92 -5.92 2.82
C LEU A 101 -13.27 -5.21 2.67
N GLN A 102 -13.40 -4.36 1.66
CA GLN A 102 -14.62 -3.62 1.35
C GLN A 102 -15.88 -4.49 1.17
N ASN A 103 -15.73 -5.82 1.16
CA ASN A 103 -16.82 -6.79 1.01
C ASN A 103 -17.19 -7.54 2.29
N ASP A 104 -16.56 -7.29 3.43
CA ASP A 104 -16.72 -8.12 4.65
C ASP A 104 -17.49 -7.44 5.80
N ASN A 105 -18.24 -6.37 5.55
CA ASN A 105 -19.10 -5.74 6.56
C ASN A 105 -20.13 -6.71 7.17
N ASP A 106 -20.43 -7.83 6.50
CA ASP A 106 -21.36 -8.86 7.00
C ASP A 106 -20.70 -9.84 7.99
N ARG A 107 -19.38 -9.85 8.10
CA ARG A 107 -18.66 -10.76 9.01
C ARG A 107 -18.55 -10.26 10.44
N PHE A 108 -18.74 -8.96 10.66
CA PHE A 108 -18.65 -8.35 11.98
C PHE A 108 -19.95 -7.64 12.34
N SER A 109 -20.43 -7.86 13.55
CA SER A 109 -21.63 -7.21 14.05
C SER A 109 -21.45 -6.69 15.47
N PHE A 110 -21.94 -5.47 15.70
CA PHE A 110 -22.02 -4.89 17.05
C PHE A 110 -23.45 -5.00 17.57
N ARG A 111 -23.62 -5.68 18.70
CA ARG A 111 -24.92 -5.83 19.36
C ARG A 111 -24.73 -5.94 20.87
N HIS A 112 -25.60 -5.28 21.63
CA HIS A 112 -25.63 -5.38 23.11
C HIS A 112 -24.28 -5.14 23.80
N GLY A 113 -23.48 -4.19 23.30
CA GLY A 113 -22.17 -3.88 23.87
C GLY A 113 -21.08 -4.89 23.51
N MET A 114 -21.33 -5.79 22.57
CA MET A 114 -20.38 -6.78 22.09
C MET A 114 -20.17 -6.64 20.58
N LEU A 115 -18.90 -6.59 20.14
CA LEU A 115 -18.51 -6.65 18.75
C LEU A 115 -17.96 -8.05 18.46
N ALA A 116 -18.62 -8.78 17.57
CA ALA A 116 -18.27 -10.16 17.26
C ALA A 116 -18.07 -10.36 15.76
N GLY A 117 -17.18 -11.28 15.41
CA GLY A 117 -16.91 -11.64 14.02
C GLY A 117 -15.92 -12.77 13.84
N PHE A 118 -15.50 -12.97 12.59
CA PHE A 118 -14.55 -14.00 12.18
C PHE A 118 -13.40 -13.39 11.38
N LEU A 119 -12.17 -13.77 11.73
CA LEU A 119 -10.97 -13.46 10.95
C LEU A 119 -10.53 -14.73 10.21
N ASN A 120 -10.23 -14.60 8.94
CA ASN A 120 -9.60 -15.62 8.11
C ASN A 120 -8.60 -14.95 7.19
N PHE A 121 -7.34 -15.36 7.29
CA PHE A 121 -6.26 -14.77 6.53
C PHE A 121 -6.06 -15.42 5.16
N GLY A 122 -6.81 -16.49 4.85
CA GLY A 122 -6.62 -17.24 3.62
C GLY A 122 -5.17 -17.74 3.48
N ASN A 123 -4.56 -17.48 2.32
CA ASN A 123 -3.14 -17.79 2.10
C ASN A 123 -2.20 -16.61 2.41
N GLU A 124 -2.70 -15.59 3.07
CA GLU A 124 -1.94 -14.38 3.39
C GLU A 124 -1.08 -14.60 4.62
N ILE A 125 0.22 -14.39 4.48
CA ILE A 125 1.24 -14.57 5.53
C ILE A 125 2.00 -13.26 5.71
N GLY A 126 2.53 -13.04 6.91
CA GLY A 126 3.32 -11.87 7.26
C GLY A 126 2.65 -11.00 8.31
N ARG A 127 3.07 -9.75 8.41
CA ARG A 127 2.58 -8.83 9.44
C ARG A 127 1.16 -8.38 9.17
N SER A 128 0.30 -8.53 10.17
CA SER A 128 -1.12 -8.18 10.14
C SER A 128 -1.50 -7.36 11.37
N GLU A 129 -2.61 -6.63 11.27
CA GLU A 129 -3.12 -5.80 12.35
C GLU A 129 -4.65 -5.94 12.46
N ILE A 130 -5.15 -6.19 13.66
CA ILE A 130 -6.57 -6.07 14.00
C ILE A 130 -6.80 -4.66 14.50
N CYS A 131 -7.73 -3.93 13.85
CA CYS A 131 -8.02 -2.55 14.19
C CYS A 131 -9.53 -2.34 14.23
N PHE A 132 -10.03 -1.68 15.27
CA PHE A 132 -11.42 -1.26 15.35
C PHE A 132 -11.59 0.09 16.01
N ASP A 133 -12.60 0.81 15.56
CA ASP A 133 -13.02 2.10 16.11
C ASP A 133 -14.26 1.90 16.96
N TYR A 134 -14.35 2.62 18.08
CA TYR A 134 -15.53 2.60 18.95
C TYR A 134 -15.85 3.97 19.51
N ILE A 135 -17.14 4.20 19.80
CA ILE A 135 -17.67 5.49 20.28
C ILE A 135 -18.12 5.34 21.72
N VAL A 136 -17.48 6.09 22.59
CA VAL A 136 -17.81 6.16 24.02
C VAL A 136 -18.68 7.40 24.25
N LYS A 137 -19.88 7.19 24.79
CA LYS A 137 -20.74 8.27 25.28
C LYS A 137 -20.49 8.47 26.77
N ARG A 138 -19.87 9.59 27.15
CA ARG A 138 -19.55 9.92 28.52
C ARG A 138 -20.48 11.02 29.02
N LYS A 139 -21.05 10.88 30.25
CA LYS A 139 -21.81 11.95 30.92
C LYS A 139 -20.83 13.02 31.39
N LYS A 140 -21.13 14.28 31.09
CA LYS A 140 -20.39 15.42 31.66
C LYS A 140 -20.75 15.63 33.14
N SER A 141 -19.85 16.28 33.86
CA SER A 141 -20.00 16.60 35.30
C SER A 141 -21.32 17.30 35.65
N ASP A 142 -21.95 17.95 34.67
CA ASP A 142 -23.23 18.67 34.82
C ASP A 142 -24.47 17.77 34.82
N GLY A 143 -24.30 16.45 34.65
CA GLY A 143 -25.36 15.44 34.66
C GLY A 143 -26.37 15.50 33.51
N VAL A 144 -26.40 16.57 32.72
CA VAL A 144 -27.40 16.83 31.66
C VAL A 144 -26.85 16.65 30.26
N SER A 145 -25.58 16.94 30.00
CA SER A 145 -24.95 16.84 28.70
C SER A 145 -24.07 15.58 28.58
N SER A 146 -24.03 14.96 27.37
CA SER A 146 -23.17 13.80 27.07
C SER A 146 -22.23 14.17 25.96
N GLU A 147 -20.97 13.70 26.06
CA GLU A 147 -19.93 13.84 25.05
C GLU A 147 -19.70 12.49 24.34
N LEU A 148 -19.54 12.53 23.02
CA LEU A 148 -19.18 11.37 22.22
C LEU A 148 -17.67 11.44 21.92
N ILE A 149 -16.94 10.43 22.39
CA ILE A 149 -15.50 10.34 22.21
C ILE A 149 -15.23 9.13 21.29
N LYS A 150 -14.61 9.40 20.15
CA LYS A 150 -14.13 8.33 19.24
C LYS A 150 -12.78 7.82 19.73
N ARG A 151 -12.64 6.51 19.84
CA ARG A 151 -11.42 5.82 20.20
C ARG A 151 -11.10 4.75 19.17
N LYS A 152 -9.81 4.45 19.04
CA LYS A 152 -9.30 3.44 18.13
C LYS A 152 -8.40 2.49 18.91
N PHE A 153 -8.55 1.20 18.64
CA PHE A 153 -7.67 0.17 19.14
C PHE A 153 -6.97 -0.53 17.98
N SER A 154 -5.72 -0.90 18.18
CA SER A 154 -4.96 -1.70 17.23
C SER A 154 -4.12 -2.78 17.93
N PHE A 155 -4.05 -3.94 17.30
CA PHE A 155 -3.27 -5.08 17.74
C PHE A 155 -2.57 -5.71 16.55
N SER A 156 -1.24 -5.62 16.52
CA SER A 156 -0.39 -6.10 15.42
C SER A 156 0.29 -7.43 15.81
N PHE A 157 0.39 -8.32 14.83
CA PHE A 157 0.96 -9.66 14.96
C PHE A 157 1.45 -10.16 13.61
N GLU A 158 2.06 -11.36 13.60
CA GLU A 158 2.42 -12.04 12.36
C GLU A 158 1.55 -13.26 12.13
N VAL A 159 1.09 -13.44 10.90
CA VAL A 159 0.43 -14.65 10.41
C VAL A 159 1.50 -15.54 9.79
N LEU A 160 1.68 -16.74 10.33
CA LEU A 160 2.66 -17.71 9.85
C LEU A 160 2.02 -18.72 8.90
N SER A 161 2.83 -19.27 8.00
CA SER A 161 2.40 -20.37 7.15
C SER A 161 2.54 -21.71 7.87
N THR A 162 1.54 -22.57 7.72
CA THR A 162 1.62 -23.97 8.17
C THR A 162 2.49 -24.85 7.29
N LYS A 163 2.97 -24.34 6.15
CA LYS A 163 3.69 -25.11 5.10
C LYS A 163 5.14 -24.70 4.96
N LEU A 164 5.44 -23.42 5.19
CA LEU A 164 6.72 -22.79 4.86
C LEU A 164 7.24 -22.00 6.07
N ASP A 165 8.55 -22.08 6.31
CA ASP A 165 9.22 -21.14 7.20
C ASP A 165 9.29 -19.77 6.51
N TYR A 166 8.41 -18.87 6.95
CA TYR A 166 8.30 -17.52 6.41
C TYR A 166 9.63 -16.75 6.53
N HIS A 167 10.28 -16.81 7.68
CA HIS A 167 11.46 -16.01 7.94
C HIS A 167 12.70 -16.44 7.16
N SER A 168 12.92 -17.75 7.02
CA SER A 168 14.13 -18.27 6.34
C SER A 168 13.94 -18.48 4.82
N HIS A 169 12.75 -18.86 4.37
CA HIS A 169 12.49 -19.14 2.97
C HIS A 169 12.03 -17.92 2.16
N TRP A 170 11.46 -16.90 2.84
CA TRP A 170 10.92 -15.73 2.17
C TRP A 170 11.93 -15.03 1.27
N LYS A 171 13.10 -14.72 1.80
CA LYS A 171 14.15 -14.04 1.03
C LYS A 171 14.55 -14.85 -0.21
N LYS A 172 14.68 -16.16 -0.04
CA LYS A 172 15.03 -17.05 -1.15
C LYS A 172 13.91 -17.13 -2.20
N ILE A 173 12.65 -17.20 -1.76
CA ILE A 173 11.49 -17.19 -2.67
C ILE A 173 11.44 -15.87 -3.45
N VAL A 174 11.67 -14.74 -2.80
CA VAL A 174 11.71 -13.43 -3.46
C VAL A 174 12.86 -13.34 -4.46
N GLU A 175 14.05 -13.81 -4.10
CA GLU A 175 15.22 -13.88 -4.99
C GLU A 175 14.96 -14.76 -6.23
N ASP A 176 14.35 -15.93 -6.04
CA ASP A 176 13.99 -16.85 -7.12
C ASP A 176 12.94 -16.24 -8.07
N ILE A 177 11.92 -15.55 -7.48
CA ILE A 177 10.90 -14.84 -8.26
C ILE A 177 11.50 -13.63 -8.99
N GLU A 178 12.43 -12.89 -8.36
CA GLU A 178 13.10 -11.75 -9.00
C GLU A 178 13.95 -12.16 -10.20
N GLN A 179 14.54 -13.33 -10.17
CA GLN A 179 15.32 -13.84 -11.31
C GLN A 179 14.42 -14.13 -12.53
N GLU A 180 13.23 -14.68 -12.27
CA GLU A 180 12.30 -15.08 -13.32
C GLU A 180 11.37 -13.92 -13.74
N TYR A 181 10.83 -13.16 -12.77
CA TYR A 181 9.83 -12.12 -13.00
C TYR A 181 10.02 -10.94 -12.05
N ARG A 182 10.91 -10.01 -12.40
CA ARG A 182 11.28 -8.85 -11.56
C ARG A 182 10.10 -8.03 -11.01
N MET A 183 8.97 -8.01 -11.70
CA MET A 183 7.79 -7.25 -11.28
C MET A 183 6.87 -8.03 -10.33
N LEU A 184 6.92 -9.37 -10.35
CA LEU A 184 6.08 -10.21 -9.49
C LEU A 184 6.54 -10.18 -8.02
N SER A 185 7.83 -10.01 -7.76
CA SER A 185 8.38 -9.88 -6.42
C SER A 185 7.77 -8.69 -5.65
N LEU A 186 7.50 -7.59 -6.36
CA LEU A 186 6.92 -6.38 -5.78
C LEU A 186 5.45 -6.54 -5.42
N ASP A 187 4.67 -7.24 -6.24
CA ASP A 187 3.28 -7.58 -5.92
C ASP A 187 3.20 -8.55 -4.74
N PHE A 188 4.16 -9.44 -4.64
CA PHE A 188 4.27 -10.34 -3.49
C PHE A 188 4.61 -9.58 -2.20
N LEU A 189 5.55 -8.64 -2.24
CA LEU A 189 5.90 -7.77 -1.11
C LEU A 189 4.69 -6.94 -0.65
N LYS A 190 3.88 -6.43 -1.55
CA LYS A 190 2.64 -5.70 -1.21
C LYS A 190 1.63 -6.58 -0.48
N ARG A 191 1.53 -7.86 -0.82
CA ARG A 191 0.58 -8.81 -0.23
C ARG A 191 1.00 -9.39 1.11
N THR A 192 2.25 -9.20 1.53
CA THR A 192 2.75 -9.68 2.83
C THR A 192 2.44 -8.74 3.99
N TYR A 193 1.87 -7.57 3.72
CA TYR A 193 1.44 -6.61 4.72
C TYR A 193 -0.07 -6.45 4.66
N HIS A 194 -0.77 -7.05 5.63
CA HIS A 194 -2.21 -6.89 5.79
C HIS A 194 -2.46 -5.97 6.96
N SER A 195 -3.15 -4.88 6.68
CA SER A 195 -3.62 -3.97 7.70
C SER A 195 -5.15 -4.03 7.73
N PHE A 196 -5.74 -4.28 8.91
CA PHE A 196 -7.16 -4.18 9.16
C PHE A 196 -7.58 -2.74 9.52
N ALA A 197 -6.84 -1.75 9.08
CA ALA A 197 -7.18 -0.34 9.08
C ALA A 197 -7.45 0.16 7.65
N PRO A 198 -8.33 1.13 7.45
CA PRO A 198 -8.48 1.77 6.16
C PRO A 198 -7.17 2.42 5.76
N ASP A 199 -6.56 1.90 4.72
CA ASP A 199 -5.33 2.46 4.16
C ASP A 199 -5.63 3.82 3.53
N LYS A 200 -4.79 4.81 3.80
CA LYS A 200 -4.83 6.07 3.06
C LYS A 200 -4.40 5.76 1.63
N GLN A 201 -5.38 5.69 0.74
CA GLN A 201 -5.16 5.43 -0.68
C GLN A 201 -4.08 6.35 -1.24
N GLY A 202 -3.06 5.78 -1.83
CA GLY A 202 -2.37 6.42 -2.93
C GLY A 202 -0.86 6.60 -2.88
N GLU A 203 -0.16 6.34 -1.77
CA GLU A 203 1.30 6.48 -1.77
C GLU A 203 1.99 5.11 -1.70
N THR A 204 2.61 4.73 -2.80
CA THR A 204 3.55 3.58 -2.80
C THR A 204 4.66 3.88 -1.81
N PRO A 205 4.90 3.03 -0.79
CA PRO A 205 5.98 3.24 0.15
C PRO A 205 7.30 3.55 -0.56
N GLU A 206 8.04 4.54 -0.08
CA GLU A 206 9.28 5.02 -0.72
C GLU A 206 10.31 3.91 -0.94
N ILE A 207 10.36 2.95 -0.01
CA ILE A 207 11.23 1.77 -0.10
C ILE A 207 10.87 0.89 -1.31
N ILE A 208 9.58 0.69 -1.58
CA ILE A 208 9.11 -0.10 -2.73
C ILE A 208 9.46 0.64 -4.01
N TRP A 209 9.21 1.95 -4.07
CA TRP A 209 9.60 2.75 -5.23
C TRP A 209 11.10 2.69 -5.50
N TRP A 210 11.92 2.79 -4.44
CA TRP A 210 13.38 2.71 -4.55
C TRP A 210 13.83 1.34 -5.07
N SER A 211 13.25 0.26 -4.56
CA SER A 211 13.56 -1.10 -5.02
C SER A 211 13.26 -1.31 -6.50
N ILE A 212 12.10 -0.82 -6.97
CA ILE A 212 11.73 -0.85 -8.41
C ILE A 212 12.75 -0.07 -9.23
N PHE A 213 13.04 1.17 -8.79
CA PHE A 213 13.96 2.03 -9.50
C PHE A 213 15.37 1.43 -9.55
N ALA A 214 15.87 0.89 -8.44
CA ALA A 214 17.19 0.25 -8.37
C ALA A 214 17.31 -0.93 -9.36
N CYS A 215 16.26 -1.73 -9.51
CA CYS A 215 16.24 -2.84 -10.47
C CYS A 215 16.24 -2.38 -11.93
N GLU A 216 15.48 -1.34 -12.25
CA GLU A 216 15.25 -0.94 -13.66
C GLU A 216 16.11 0.25 -14.10
N GLN A 217 16.80 0.96 -13.17
CA GLN A 217 17.55 2.18 -13.47
C GLN A 217 18.56 2.03 -14.61
N LYS A 218 19.27 0.90 -14.67
CA LYS A 218 20.29 0.68 -15.69
C LYS A 218 19.69 0.63 -17.09
N LYS A 219 18.64 -0.15 -17.27
CA LYS A 219 17.91 -0.25 -18.56
C LYS A 219 17.26 1.07 -18.93
N PHE A 220 16.67 1.76 -17.93
CA PHE A 220 16.05 3.06 -18.15
C PHE A 220 17.08 4.09 -18.61
N LEU A 221 18.25 4.18 -17.96
CA LEU A 221 19.31 5.11 -18.35
C LEU A 221 19.90 4.77 -19.74
N GLU A 222 20.05 3.50 -20.07
CA GLU A 222 20.49 3.07 -21.41
C GLU A 222 19.45 3.49 -22.47
N ALA A 223 18.17 3.28 -22.21
CA ALA A 223 17.08 3.72 -23.11
C ALA A 223 17.05 5.25 -23.26
N CYS A 224 17.23 5.98 -22.16
CA CYS A 224 17.32 7.45 -22.18
C CYS A 224 18.49 7.94 -23.05
N ARG A 225 19.68 7.35 -22.89
CA ARG A 225 20.86 7.67 -23.70
C ARG A 225 20.58 7.41 -25.17
N HIS A 226 20.00 6.25 -25.51
CA HIS A 226 19.66 5.92 -26.90
C HIS A 226 18.72 6.95 -27.54
N ILE A 227 17.72 7.45 -26.79
CA ILE A 227 16.79 8.47 -27.30
C ILE A 227 17.49 9.83 -27.40
N ILE A 228 18.37 10.19 -26.46
CA ILE A 228 19.14 11.45 -26.51
C ILE A 228 20.11 11.46 -27.69
N ASP A 229 20.80 10.34 -27.94
CA ASP A 229 21.76 10.21 -29.03
C ASP A 229 21.05 10.19 -30.41
N ARG A 230 19.83 9.72 -30.45
CA ARG A 230 19.01 9.62 -31.67
C ARG A 230 17.59 10.16 -31.42
N PRO A 231 17.42 11.46 -31.22
CA PRO A 231 16.13 12.03 -30.93
C PRO A 231 15.18 11.86 -32.11
N ARG A 232 13.94 11.54 -31.83
CA ARG A 232 12.90 11.50 -32.85
C ARG A 232 12.59 12.91 -33.30
N HIS A 233 12.65 13.14 -34.61
CA HIS A 233 12.31 14.40 -35.25
C HIS A 233 10.93 14.30 -35.89
N ARG A 234 10.18 15.40 -35.84
CA ARG A 234 8.92 15.55 -36.53
C ARG A 234 9.03 16.79 -37.44
N LEU A 235 8.58 16.64 -38.67
CA LEU A 235 8.44 17.79 -39.55
C LEU A 235 7.22 18.61 -39.12
N HIS A 236 7.46 19.83 -38.69
CA HIS A 236 6.41 20.77 -38.31
C HIS A 236 6.26 21.82 -39.38
N GLY A 237 5.03 22.11 -39.83
CA GLY A 237 4.76 23.17 -40.78
C GLY A 237 4.81 24.52 -40.07
N ARG A 238 5.77 25.35 -40.39
CA ARG A 238 5.82 26.76 -39.94
C ARG A 238 5.32 27.66 -41.05
N GLU A 239 4.33 28.45 -40.74
CA GLU A 239 3.85 29.49 -41.66
C GLU A 239 4.84 30.65 -41.67
N THR A 240 5.32 30.97 -42.86
CA THR A 240 6.28 32.06 -43.09
C THR A 240 5.79 32.92 -44.25
N TYR A 241 5.99 34.21 -44.20
CA TYR A 241 5.63 35.14 -45.27
C TYR A 241 6.89 35.54 -46.03
N LEU A 242 6.97 35.16 -47.31
CA LEU A 242 8.12 35.46 -48.14
C LEU A 242 7.67 36.15 -49.43
N ARG A 243 8.56 36.97 -49.99
CA ARG A 243 8.37 37.58 -51.31
C ARG A 243 8.65 36.55 -52.40
N ALA A 244 8.05 36.74 -53.58
CA ALA A 244 8.19 35.84 -54.72
C ALA A 244 9.65 35.59 -55.13
N ASP A 245 10.51 36.59 -55.04
CA ASP A 245 11.95 36.50 -55.36
C ASP A 245 12.78 35.63 -54.40
N LYS A 246 12.26 35.38 -53.18
CA LYS A 246 12.90 34.56 -52.16
C LYS A 246 12.38 33.10 -52.12
N LEU A 247 11.43 32.76 -52.98
CA LEU A 247 10.89 31.42 -53.09
C LEU A 247 11.83 30.50 -53.86
N ARG A 248 12.42 29.47 -53.21
CA ARG A 248 13.25 28.46 -53.89
C ARG A 248 12.44 27.57 -54.82
N ARG A 249 11.18 27.29 -54.51
CA ARG A 249 10.20 26.58 -55.34
C ARG A 249 8.85 27.26 -55.16
N ILE A 250 8.14 27.47 -56.23
CA ILE A 250 6.79 28.02 -56.22
C ILE A 250 5.84 26.83 -56.01
N PRO A 251 5.08 26.77 -54.91
CA PRO A 251 4.03 25.77 -54.74
C PRO A 251 2.92 25.99 -55.76
N MET A 252 2.38 24.92 -56.32
CA MET A 252 1.30 24.97 -57.31
C MET A 252 0.07 25.76 -56.82
N SER A 253 -0.17 25.77 -55.49
CA SER A 253 -1.24 26.54 -54.85
C SER A 253 -1.05 28.06 -54.91
N LEU A 254 0.17 28.52 -55.11
CA LEU A 254 0.50 29.97 -55.16
C LEU A 254 0.75 30.49 -56.56
N GLU A 255 0.77 29.66 -57.57
CA GLU A 255 1.06 30.08 -58.96
C GLU A 255 0.07 31.12 -59.47
N ASN A 256 -1.21 30.95 -59.24
CA ASN A 256 -2.26 31.87 -59.60
C ASN A 256 -2.15 33.22 -58.85
N GLU A 257 -1.92 33.13 -57.52
CA GLU A 257 -1.78 34.30 -56.64
C GLU A 257 -0.54 35.14 -57.04
N ILE A 258 0.57 34.47 -57.40
CA ILE A 258 1.77 35.13 -57.89
C ILE A 258 1.53 35.78 -59.26
N ALA A 259 0.75 35.16 -60.13
CA ALA A 259 0.40 35.73 -61.45
C ALA A 259 -0.50 36.94 -61.28
N GLU A 260 -1.44 36.95 -60.38
CA GLU A 260 -2.32 38.10 -60.10
C GLU A 260 -1.56 39.30 -59.53
N HIS A 261 -0.63 39.10 -58.63
CA HIS A 261 0.17 40.13 -57.96
C HIS A 261 1.53 40.41 -58.63
N ARG A 262 1.72 40.00 -59.88
CA ARG A 262 2.99 40.18 -60.66
C ARG A 262 3.51 41.59 -60.69
N LYS A 263 2.65 42.59 -60.56
CA LYS A 263 3.02 44.02 -60.59
C LYS A 263 3.37 44.55 -59.18
N GLU A 264 3.24 43.75 -58.13
CA GLU A 264 3.46 44.17 -56.76
C GLU A 264 4.71 43.47 -56.19
N PRO A 265 5.93 43.94 -56.38
CA PRO A 265 7.16 43.25 -55.98
C PRO A 265 7.31 43.15 -54.46
N ALA A 266 6.52 43.90 -53.68
CA ALA A 266 6.55 43.83 -52.21
C ALA A 266 5.51 42.88 -51.60
N HIS A 267 4.68 42.21 -52.41
CA HIS A 267 3.66 41.31 -51.95
C HIS A 267 4.29 40.10 -51.22
N LEU A 268 3.73 39.75 -50.06
CA LEU A 268 4.19 38.64 -49.20
C LEU A 268 3.24 37.46 -49.35
N TYR A 269 3.79 36.33 -49.76
CA TYR A 269 3.07 35.08 -49.93
C TYR A 269 3.20 34.21 -48.70
N ARG A 270 2.10 33.65 -48.24
CA ARG A 270 2.06 32.69 -47.11
C ARG A 270 2.53 31.33 -47.58
N ILE A 271 3.61 30.84 -46.98
CA ILE A 271 4.15 29.52 -47.27
C ILE A 271 4.23 28.71 -45.99
N THR A 272 4.03 27.42 -46.14
CA THR A 272 4.27 26.46 -45.04
C THR A 272 5.64 25.82 -45.28
N GLU A 273 6.62 26.25 -44.52
CA GLU A 273 7.95 25.66 -44.52
C GLU A 273 7.99 24.49 -43.54
N LYS A 274 8.50 23.31 -43.99
CA LYS A 274 8.67 22.15 -43.13
C LYS A 274 9.98 22.26 -42.37
N ILE A 275 9.90 22.47 -41.06
CA ILE A 275 11.06 22.58 -40.18
C ILE A 275 11.11 21.32 -39.33
N GLU A 276 12.29 20.74 -39.18
CA GLU A 276 12.52 19.65 -38.23
C GLU A 276 12.42 20.19 -36.79
N SER A 277 11.59 19.54 -36.01
CA SER A 277 11.43 19.82 -34.58
C SER A 277 11.67 18.59 -33.73
N ASN A 278 12.46 18.74 -32.67
CA ASN A 278 12.69 17.72 -31.66
C ASN A 278 11.56 17.69 -30.63
N ASP A 279 10.60 18.59 -30.75
CA ASP A 279 9.46 18.68 -29.85
C ASP A 279 8.38 17.64 -30.22
N THR A 280 8.65 16.38 -29.92
CA THR A 280 7.77 15.24 -30.12
C THR A 280 7.15 14.79 -28.79
N GLN A 281 6.06 14.04 -28.85
CA GLN A 281 5.39 13.54 -27.64
C GLN A 281 6.33 12.62 -26.84
N GLU A 282 7.12 11.81 -27.52
CA GLU A 282 8.08 10.89 -26.91
C GLU A 282 9.19 11.64 -26.18
N ASN A 283 9.76 12.69 -26.80
CA ASN A 283 10.80 13.49 -26.16
C ASN A 283 10.27 14.29 -24.97
N ARG A 284 9.03 14.80 -25.06
CA ARG A 284 8.33 15.43 -23.92
C ARG A 284 8.10 14.46 -22.80
N PHE A 285 7.64 13.24 -23.11
CA PHE A 285 7.45 12.18 -22.10
C PHE A 285 8.75 11.84 -21.40
N LEU A 286 9.85 11.66 -22.14
CA LEU A 286 11.17 11.38 -21.58
C LEU A 286 11.61 12.50 -20.61
N LYS A 287 11.47 13.75 -21.01
CA LYS A 287 11.78 14.91 -20.17
C LYS A 287 10.94 14.91 -18.89
N PHE A 288 9.65 14.64 -19.01
CA PHE A 288 8.74 14.53 -17.86
C PHE A 288 9.14 13.40 -16.93
N ALA A 289 9.39 12.19 -17.44
CA ALA A 289 9.79 11.02 -16.66
C ALA A 289 11.11 11.27 -15.90
N LEU A 290 12.12 11.83 -16.57
CA LEU A 290 13.39 12.21 -15.94
C LEU A 290 13.18 13.23 -14.81
N SER A 291 12.36 14.25 -15.04
CA SER A 291 12.03 15.27 -14.04
C SER A 291 11.36 14.65 -12.80
N GLN A 292 10.39 13.76 -12.99
CA GLN A 292 9.71 13.07 -11.88
C GLN A 292 10.66 12.18 -11.07
N ILE A 293 11.51 11.42 -11.74
CA ILE A 293 12.51 10.55 -11.08
C ILE A 293 13.51 11.40 -10.30
N THR A 294 14.04 12.48 -10.89
CA THR A 294 14.97 13.38 -10.22
C THR A 294 14.33 14.01 -8.97
N SER A 295 13.10 14.50 -9.06
CA SER A 295 12.40 15.09 -7.92
C SER A 295 12.21 14.09 -6.78
N LYS A 296 11.81 12.85 -7.09
CA LYS A 296 11.68 11.79 -6.08
C LYS A 296 13.03 11.40 -5.47
N TYR A 297 14.08 11.32 -6.27
CA TYR A 297 15.43 11.02 -5.79
C TYR A 297 15.94 12.08 -4.82
N GLU A 298 15.80 13.36 -5.15
CA GLU A 298 16.22 14.48 -4.28
C GLU A 298 15.43 14.48 -2.96
N LEU A 299 14.13 14.18 -3.01
CA LEU A 299 13.31 14.08 -1.82
C LEU A 299 13.77 12.94 -0.89
N LEU A 300 14.06 11.76 -1.44
CA LEU A 300 14.60 10.63 -0.68
C LEU A 300 15.98 10.96 -0.09
N LYS A 301 16.87 11.55 -0.89
CA LYS A 301 18.20 11.97 -0.44
C LYS A 301 18.10 12.91 0.75
N THR A 302 17.27 13.95 0.66
CA THR A 302 17.06 14.92 1.74
C THR A 302 16.56 14.24 3.03
N ARG A 303 15.64 13.28 2.92
CA ARG A 303 15.15 12.53 4.09
C ARG A 303 16.19 11.64 4.73
N ILE A 304 17.06 10.99 3.93
CA ILE A 304 18.15 10.15 4.45
C ILE A 304 19.22 11.02 5.16
N GLU A 305 19.50 12.20 4.65
CA GLU A 305 20.46 13.13 5.24
C GLU A 305 19.95 13.80 6.55
N GLN A 306 18.63 13.72 6.82
CA GLN A 306 18.01 14.25 8.05
C GLN A 306 17.93 13.23 9.20
N VAL A 307 18.24 11.95 8.94
CA VAL A 307 18.30 10.86 9.93
C VAL A 307 19.72 10.66 10.43
#